data_c0d7a69641093a86a6963ecd4c2ee2c5
#
_entry.id   c0d7a69641093a86a6963ecd4c2ee2c5
#
_cell.length_a   1.000
_cell.length_b   1.000
_cell.length_c   1.000
_cell.angle_alpha   90.00
_cell.angle_beta   90.00
_cell.angle_gamma   90.00
#
_symmetry.space_group_name_H-M   'P 1'
#
loop_
_entity.id
_entity.type
_entity.pdbx_description
1 polymer ?
#
loop_
_entity_poly.entity_id
_entity_poly.type
_entity_poly.pdbx_seq_one_letter_code
_entity_poly.pdbx_strand_id
1 'polypeptide(L)'
;MKFNFPVVIIDEDFKSENSSGLGIRVLAKAIEEENFEVLGVTSYGDLSSFAQQQSRASAFILSIDDEEFVEENQTALEQLKNFVDEIRFRNEEIPIFLHGETRTSRHIPNEILRELNGFIHMHEDTPEFVARYIVREARTYLDSLPPPFFKALTHYAGDGSYSWHCPGHSGGVAFLKSPVGQMFHQFFGENMLRADVCNAVDELGQLLDHTGPVGASERNAARIYNSDHRYFVTNGTSTSNKMVWHSTVAPGDIVIVDRNCHKSVLHSIIMTGAIPIFLMPTRNHFGIIGPIPKKEFEWKNIQDKIQKNPFITNKKDKPRVLTCLLYTSPSPRD
;
A
#
# COMPACT_ATOMS: atom_id res chain seq x y z
N MET A 1 2.25 -0.44 -18.87
CA MET A 1 1.36 -1.56 -18.55
C MET A 1 -0.01 -0.95 -18.25
N LYS A 2 -1.03 -1.22 -19.07
CA LYS A 2 -2.38 -0.75 -18.76
C LYS A 2 -3.03 -1.83 -17.88
N PHE A 3 -3.20 -1.56 -16.60
CA PHE A 3 -4.04 -2.37 -15.75
C PHE A 3 -5.49 -2.08 -16.15
N ASN A 4 -6.18 -3.08 -16.67
CA ASN A 4 -7.56 -2.92 -17.10
C ASN A 4 -8.46 -3.39 -15.96
N PHE A 5 -8.81 -2.45 -15.08
CA PHE A 5 -9.83 -2.69 -14.07
C PHE A 5 -11.18 -2.21 -14.60
N PRO A 6 -12.24 -2.99 -14.51
CA PRO A 6 -13.54 -2.63 -15.07
C PRO A 6 -14.18 -1.47 -14.29
N VAL A 7 -15.03 -0.72 -14.99
CA VAL A 7 -16.08 0.10 -14.36
C VAL A 7 -17.24 -0.83 -14.02
N VAL A 8 -17.64 -0.86 -12.76
CA VAL A 8 -18.73 -1.71 -12.28
C VAL A 8 -20.02 -0.91 -12.26
N ILE A 9 -21.02 -1.37 -13.01
CA ILE A 9 -22.37 -0.80 -13.02
C ILE A 9 -23.31 -1.72 -12.27
N ILE A 10 -23.97 -1.21 -11.25
CA ILE A 10 -24.99 -1.94 -10.47
C ILE A 10 -26.33 -1.35 -10.80
N ASP A 11 -27.14 -2.11 -11.53
CA ASP A 11 -28.43 -1.70 -12.04
C ASP A 11 -29.32 -2.94 -12.25
N GLU A 12 -30.47 -2.98 -11.60
CA GLU A 12 -31.40 -4.13 -11.69
C GLU A 12 -31.91 -4.35 -13.12
N ASP A 13 -32.04 -3.28 -13.88
CA ASP A 13 -32.48 -3.30 -15.26
C ASP A 13 -31.36 -3.50 -16.28
N PHE A 14 -30.10 -3.65 -15.87
CA PHE A 14 -28.96 -3.75 -16.79
C PHE A 14 -29.17 -4.79 -17.91
N LYS A 15 -29.87 -5.89 -17.64
CA LYS A 15 -30.19 -6.94 -18.60
C LYS A 15 -31.60 -6.84 -19.18
N SER A 16 -32.41 -5.88 -18.71
CA SER A 16 -33.79 -5.70 -19.15
C SER A 16 -33.88 -5.03 -20.52
N GLU A 17 -34.96 -5.29 -21.28
CA GLU A 17 -35.20 -4.63 -22.59
C GLU A 17 -36.03 -3.35 -22.48
N ASN A 18 -36.27 -2.86 -21.24
CA ASN A 18 -36.99 -1.62 -21.00
C ASN A 18 -36.10 -0.38 -21.32
N SER A 19 -36.70 0.81 -21.23
CA SER A 19 -36.01 2.07 -21.54
C SER A 19 -34.86 2.37 -20.60
N SER A 20 -35.00 2.02 -19.32
CA SER A 20 -33.96 2.19 -18.30
C SER A 20 -32.74 1.31 -18.62
N GLY A 21 -32.95 0.01 -18.83
CA GLY A 21 -31.89 -0.90 -19.19
C GLY A 21 -31.21 -0.58 -20.53
N LEU A 22 -31.95 0.00 -21.48
CA LEU A 22 -31.35 0.50 -22.73
C LEU A 22 -30.44 1.71 -22.46
N GLY A 23 -30.88 2.66 -21.65
CA GLY A 23 -30.10 3.86 -21.31
C GLY A 23 -28.77 3.52 -20.66
N ILE A 24 -28.78 2.66 -19.64
CA ILE A 24 -27.55 2.26 -18.94
C ILE A 24 -26.59 1.47 -19.83
N ARG A 25 -27.11 0.62 -20.77
CA ARG A 25 -26.24 -0.09 -21.72
C ARG A 25 -25.64 0.84 -22.79
N VAL A 26 -26.30 1.92 -23.16
CA VAL A 26 -25.72 2.95 -24.03
C VAL A 26 -24.56 3.64 -23.33
N LEU A 27 -24.70 3.98 -22.04
CA LEU A 27 -23.60 4.50 -21.22
C LEU A 27 -22.47 3.48 -21.10
N ALA A 28 -22.79 2.22 -20.83
CA ALA A 28 -21.77 1.15 -20.74
C ALA A 28 -20.96 1.04 -22.04
N LYS A 29 -21.64 1.05 -23.20
CA LYS A 29 -20.98 1.03 -24.51
C LYS A 29 -20.10 2.26 -24.74
N ALA A 30 -20.54 3.45 -24.34
CA ALA A 30 -19.72 4.66 -24.45
C ALA A 30 -18.46 4.60 -23.58
N ILE A 31 -18.51 3.96 -22.40
CA ILE A 31 -17.35 3.70 -21.54
C ILE A 31 -16.40 2.67 -22.20
N GLU A 32 -16.94 1.64 -22.84
CA GLU A 32 -16.14 0.65 -23.59
C GLU A 32 -15.42 1.27 -24.79
N GLU A 33 -16.04 2.22 -25.48
CA GLU A 33 -15.42 2.99 -26.57
C GLU A 33 -14.23 3.84 -26.10
N GLU A 34 -14.19 4.23 -24.82
CA GLU A 34 -13.05 4.90 -24.16
C GLU A 34 -11.97 3.90 -23.66
N ASN A 35 -12.04 2.61 -24.06
CA ASN A 35 -11.13 1.51 -23.71
C ASN A 35 -11.15 1.12 -22.23
N PHE A 36 -12.28 1.18 -21.56
CA PHE A 36 -12.52 0.58 -20.25
C PHE A 36 -13.49 -0.60 -20.40
N GLU A 37 -13.20 -1.68 -19.70
CA GLU A 37 -14.14 -2.82 -19.58
C GLU A 37 -15.29 -2.41 -18.65
N VAL A 38 -16.50 -2.83 -18.95
CA VAL A 38 -17.67 -2.62 -18.11
C VAL A 38 -18.21 -3.95 -17.59
N LEU A 39 -18.43 -4.01 -16.28
CA LEU A 39 -19.06 -5.15 -15.62
C LEU A 39 -20.44 -4.73 -15.09
N GLY A 40 -21.51 -5.23 -15.74
CA GLY A 40 -22.88 -5.01 -15.29
C GLY A 40 -23.33 -6.05 -14.28
N VAL A 41 -23.84 -5.61 -13.13
CA VAL A 41 -24.39 -6.41 -12.04
C VAL A 41 -25.84 -6.03 -11.80
N THR A 42 -26.73 -7.02 -11.66
CA THR A 42 -28.19 -6.80 -11.58
C THR A 42 -28.74 -6.84 -10.16
N SER A 43 -27.91 -6.94 -9.12
CA SER A 43 -28.40 -6.98 -7.73
C SER A 43 -27.38 -6.46 -6.74
N TYR A 44 -27.85 -5.71 -5.75
CA TYR A 44 -27.08 -5.34 -4.55
C TYR A 44 -26.92 -6.51 -3.56
N GLY A 45 -27.67 -7.60 -3.73
CA GLY A 45 -27.82 -8.65 -2.72
C GLY A 45 -26.69 -9.69 -2.64
N ASP A 46 -25.74 -9.70 -3.59
CA ASP A 46 -24.64 -10.67 -3.59
C ASP A 46 -23.32 -10.05 -3.14
N LEU A 47 -23.32 -9.55 -1.90
CA LEU A 47 -22.18 -8.87 -1.26
C LEU A 47 -20.92 -9.74 -1.16
N SER A 48 -21.06 -11.07 -1.13
CA SER A 48 -19.90 -11.98 -1.06
C SER A 48 -19.17 -12.12 -2.40
N SER A 49 -19.90 -12.19 -3.50
CA SER A 49 -19.33 -12.16 -4.86
C SER A 49 -18.84 -10.77 -5.22
N PHE A 50 -19.53 -9.74 -4.74
CA PHE A 50 -19.16 -8.34 -4.91
C PHE A 50 -17.84 -7.98 -4.21
N ALA A 51 -17.56 -8.51 -3.03
CA ALA A 51 -16.31 -8.30 -2.32
C ALA A 51 -15.07 -8.76 -3.12
N GLN A 52 -15.20 -9.82 -3.92
CA GLN A 52 -14.14 -10.27 -4.83
C GLN A 52 -14.00 -9.37 -6.06
N GLN A 53 -15.08 -8.77 -6.52
CA GLN A 53 -15.09 -7.84 -7.67
C GLN A 53 -14.58 -6.45 -7.28
N GLN A 54 -14.85 -5.99 -6.06
CA GLN A 54 -14.37 -4.70 -5.55
C GLN A 54 -12.85 -4.53 -5.63
N SER A 55 -12.09 -5.59 -5.43
CA SER A 55 -10.62 -5.54 -5.46
C SER A 55 -10.06 -5.21 -6.84
N ARG A 56 -10.90 -5.17 -7.88
CA ARG A 56 -10.50 -4.96 -9.28
C ARG A 56 -11.31 -3.86 -9.99
N ALA A 57 -12.16 -3.12 -9.30
CA ALA A 57 -12.93 -2.03 -9.91
C ALA A 57 -12.09 -0.76 -10.07
N SER A 58 -12.35 -0.01 -11.13
CA SER A 58 -11.79 1.33 -11.36
C SER A 58 -12.75 2.46 -11.01
N ALA A 59 -14.07 2.21 -11.04
CA ALA A 59 -15.13 3.08 -10.58
C ALA A 59 -16.40 2.24 -10.37
N PHE A 60 -17.34 2.81 -9.61
CA PHE A 60 -18.69 2.27 -9.42
C PHE A 60 -19.72 3.24 -9.96
N ILE A 61 -20.72 2.71 -10.66
CA ILE A 61 -21.96 3.42 -11.04
C ILE A 61 -23.09 2.64 -10.36
N LEU A 62 -23.82 3.32 -9.47
CA LEU A 62 -24.91 2.77 -8.70
C LEU A 62 -26.21 3.37 -9.23
N SER A 63 -27.05 2.56 -9.86
CA SER A 63 -28.38 3.00 -10.27
C SER A 63 -29.34 2.93 -9.09
N ILE A 64 -30.20 3.92 -8.99
CA ILE A 64 -31.25 4.01 -7.99
C ILE A 64 -32.60 3.89 -8.68
N ASP A 65 -33.53 3.11 -8.08
CA ASP A 65 -34.90 3.08 -8.54
C ASP A 65 -35.63 4.36 -8.09
N ASP A 66 -36.01 5.17 -9.07
CA ASP A 66 -36.62 6.47 -8.84
C ASP A 66 -37.97 6.37 -8.13
N GLU A 67 -38.76 5.31 -8.35
CA GLU A 67 -40.06 5.10 -7.71
C GLU A 67 -39.90 4.83 -6.21
N GLU A 68 -38.95 3.97 -5.84
CA GLU A 68 -38.66 3.68 -4.44
C GLU A 68 -38.12 4.88 -3.67
N PHE A 69 -37.33 5.73 -4.30
CA PHE A 69 -36.73 6.90 -3.64
C PHE A 69 -37.69 8.09 -3.51
N VAL A 70 -38.64 8.25 -4.42
CA VAL A 70 -39.65 9.33 -4.37
C VAL A 70 -40.72 9.07 -3.31
N GLU A 71 -41.04 7.81 -3.01
CA GLU A 71 -42.00 7.43 -1.97
C GLU A 71 -41.41 7.48 -0.52
N GLU A 72 -40.23 8.12 -0.34
CA GLU A 72 -39.53 8.17 0.96
C GLU A 72 -39.27 6.78 1.57
N ASN A 73 -38.94 5.80 0.74
CA ASN A 73 -38.62 4.47 1.20
C ASN A 73 -37.29 4.48 1.96
N GLN A 74 -37.37 4.63 3.29
CA GLN A 74 -36.21 4.66 4.19
C GLN A 74 -35.30 3.43 4.00
N THR A 75 -35.86 2.29 3.61
CA THR A 75 -35.13 1.04 3.41
C THR A 75 -34.19 1.13 2.20
N ALA A 76 -34.61 1.75 1.11
CA ALA A 76 -33.78 1.93 -0.10
C ALA A 76 -32.61 2.89 0.18
N LEU A 77 -32.86 3.99 0.88
CA LEU A 77 -31.83 4.93 1.33
C LEU A 77 -30.81 4.31 2.28
N GLU A 78 -31.26 3.48 3.24
CA GLU A 78 -30.39 2.74 4.14
C GLU A 78 -29.55 1.70 3.42
N GLN A 79 -30.11 1.01 2.43
CA GLN A 79 -29.36 0.05 1.60
C GLN A 79 -28.28 0.75 0.79
N LEU A 80 -28.59 1.85 0.12
CA LEU A 80 -27.64 2.66 -0.63
C LEU A 80 -26.51 3.15 0.30
N LYS A 81 -26.88 3.71 1.45
CA LYS A 81 -25.91 4.18 2.44
C LYS A 81 -24.97 3.08 2.88
N ASN A 82 -25.51 1.94 3.31
CA ASN A 82 -24.72 0.80 3.76
C ASN A 82 -23.77 0.30 2.66
N PHE A 83 -24.21 0.36 1.42
CA PHE A 83 -23.41 -0.06 0.28
C PHE A 83 -22.26 0.92 0.00
N VAL A 84 -22.54 2.22 0.01
CA VAL A 84 -21.52 3.27 -0.14
C VAL A 84 -20.51 3.19 1.03
N ASP A 85 -21.00 3.05 2.26
CA ASP A 85 -20.16 2.92 3.47
C ASP A 85 -19.26 1.68 3.37
N GLU A 86 -19.75 0.56 2.85
CA GLU A 86 -18.94 -0.65 2.66
C GLU A 86 -17.85 -0.46 1.59
N ILE A 87 -18.16 0.22 0.48
CA ILE A 87 -17.14 0.57 -0.50
C ILE A 87 -16.07 1.46 0.14
N ARG A 88 -16.48 2.51 0.85
CA ARG A 88 -15.58 3.48 1.48
C ARG A 88 -14.73 2.87 2.59
N PHE A 89 -15.29 1.96 3.37
CA PHE A 89 -14.54 1.21 4.40
C PHE A 89 -13.36 0.44 3.81
N ARG A 90 -13.52 -0.10 2.59
CA ARG A 90 -12.47 -0.87 1.91
C ARG A 90 -11.57 -0.01 1.03
N ASN A 91 -12.11 1.06 0.48
CA ASN A 91 -11.43 1.91 -0.48
C ASN A 91 -12.00 3.34 -0.44
N GLU A 92 -11.31 4.22 0.25
CA GLU A 92 -11.72 5.61 0.43
C GLU A 92 -11.68 6.45 -0.87
N GLU A 93 -10.86 6.05 -1.84
CA GLU A 93 -10.51 6.89 -3.00
C GLU A 93 -11.17 6.46 -4.31
N ILE A 94 -11.81 5.28 -4.37
CA ILE A 94 -12.42 4.79 -5.61
C ILE A 94 -13.59 5.68 -6.04
N PRO A 95 -13.68 6.09 -7.33
CA PRO A 95 -14.81 6.90 -7.78
C PRO A 95 -16.15 6.16 -7.69
N ILE A 96 -17.15 6.83 -7.12
CA ILE A 96 -18.53 6.36 -7.02
C ILE A 96 -19.45 7.39 -7.68
N PHE A 97 -20.30 6.94 -8.59
CA PHE A 97 -21.32 7.74 -9.24
C PHE A 97 -22.69 7.16 -8.94
N LEU A 98 -23.68 8.01 -8.76
CA LEU A 98 -25.08 7.61 -8.79
C LEU A 98 -25.68 7.87 -10.17
N HIS A 99 -26.59 7.01 -10.60
CA HIS A 99 -27.33 7.12 -11.84
C HIS A 99 -28.84 7.07 -11.53
N GLY A 100 -29.59 8.07 -11.99
CA GLY A 100 -31.02 8.17 -11.75
C GLY A 100 -31.64 9.44 -12.35
N GLU A 101 -32.92 9.66 -12.07
CA GLU A 101 -33.61 10.87 -12.53
C GLU A 101 -33.22 12.11 -11.72
N THR A 102 -33.30 13.29 -12.36
CA THR A 102 -32.97 14.58 -11.72
C THR A 102 -33.83 14.88 -10.50
N ARG A 103 -35.10 14.43 -10.47
CA ARG A 103 -35.98 14.62 -9.32
C ARG A 103 -35.47 13.86 -8.10
N THR A 104 -34.90 12.68 -8.28
CA THR A 104 -34.41 11.79 -7.22
C THR A 104 -33.15 12.33 -6.54
N SER A 105 -32.32 13.05 -7.30
CA SER A 105 -31.09 13.65 -6.73
C SER A 105 -31.36 14.61 -5.56
N ARG A 106 -32.56 15.24 -5.51
CA ARG A 106 -32.95 16.16 -4.45
C ARG A 106 -33.30 15.48 -3.13
N HIS A 107 -33.61 14.18 -3.16
CA HIS A 107 -34.00 13.38 -2.00
C HIS A 107 -32.82 12.66 -1.36
N ILE A 108 -31.65 12.71 -1.98
CA ILE A 108 -30.45 12.04 -1.46
C ILE A 108 -29.83 12.88 -0.35
N PRO A 109 -29.58 12.28 0.84
CA PRO A 109 -28.97 12.98 1.97
C PRO A 109 -27.57 13.50 1.64
N ASN A 110 -27.25 14.68 2.17
CA ASN A 110 -25.93 15.30 1.98
C ASN A 110 -24.76 14.40 2.47
N GLU A 111 -25.02 13.52 3.41
CA GLU A 111 -24.02 12.55 3.91
C GLU A 111 -23.58 11.59 2.81
N ILE A 112 -24.54 11.08 2.03
CA ILE A 112 -24.22 10.20 0.88
C ILE A 112 -23.58 11.00 -0.25
N LEU A 113 -24.13 12.18 -0.57
CA LEU A 113 -23.61 13.02 -1.67
C LEU A 113 -22.13 13.39 -1.49
N ARG A 114 -21.65 13.52 -0.26
CA ARG A 114 -20.24 13.83 0.02
C ARG A 114 -19.28 12.68 -0.31
N GLU A 115 -19.79 11.46 -0.34
CA GLU A 115 -19.02 10.27 -0.66
C GLU A 115 -18.97 9.97 -2.16
N LEU A 116 -19.70 10.75 -2.98
CA LEU A 116 -19.83 10.51 -4.41
C LEU A 116 -18.94 11.45 -5.21
N ASN A 117 -18.49 10.96 -6.36
CA ASN A 117 -17.78 11.76 -7.37
C ASN A 117 -18.74 12.48 -8.32
N GLY A 118 -19.99 12.04 -8.40
CA GLY A 118 -21.00 12.71 -9.21
C GLY A 118 -22.34 11.99 -9.26
N PHE A 119 -23.34 12.71 -9.78
CA PHE A 119 -24.66 12.18 -10.12
C PHE A 119 -24.85 12.24 -11.63
N ILE A 120 -25.30 11.15 -12.23
CA ILE A 120 -25.56 10.98 -13.67
C ILE A 120 -27.07 11.07 -13.89
N HIS A 121 -27.50 12.08 -14.63
CA HIS A 121 -28.89 12.28 -14.92
C HIS A 121 -29.33 11.48 -16.15
N MET A 122 -30.14 10.44 -15.92
CA MET A 122 -30.50 9.40 -16.88
C MET A 122 -30.97 9.92 -18.26
N HIS A 123 -31.72 11.02 -18.29
CA HIS A 123 -32.35 11.54 -19.53
C HIS A 123 -31.78 12.87 -20.00
N GLU A 124 -30.95 13.53 -19.21
CA GLU A 124 -30.44 14.86 -19.47
C GLU A 124 -28.99 14.87 -19.92
N ASP A 125 -28.20 13.92 -19.43
CA ASP A 125 -26.77 13.84 -19.71
C ASP A 125 -26.47 13.05 -20.99
N THR A 126 -25.55 13.57 -21.80
CA THR A 126 -25.10 12.87 -23.00
C THR A 126 -24.16 11.70 -22.61
N PRO A 127 -24.48 10.46 -23.00
CA PRO A 127 -23.70 9.29 -22.59
C PRO A 127 -22.19 9.39 -22.87
N GLU A 128 -21.79 9.96 -24.00
CA GLU A 128 -20.38 10.11 -24.37
C GLU A 128 -19.66 11.15 -23.50
N PHE A 129 -20.37 12.19 -23.05
CA PHE A 129 -19.80 13.19 -22.14
C PHE A 129 -19.58 12.59 -20.75
N VAL A 130 -20.60 11.89 -20.25
CA VAL A 130 -20.55 11.19 -18.95
C VAL A 130 -19.48 10.11 -18.95
N ALA A 131 -19.41 9.31 -20.01
CA ALA A 131 -18.39 8.26 -20.15
C ALA A 131 -16.98 8.85 -20.05
N ARG A 132 -16.70 9.95 -20.74
CA ARG A 132 -15.39 10.63 -20.65
C ARG A 132 -15.10 11.16 -19.24
N TYR A 133 -16.12 11.65 -18.53
CA TYR A 133 -15.96 12.11 -17.15
C TYR A 133 -15.63 10.94 -16.21
N ILE A 134 -16.41 9.86 -16.27
CA ILE A 134 -16.18 8.64 -15.47
C ILE A 134 -14.78 8.07 -15.73
N VAL A 135 -14.43 7.94 -17.02
CA VAL A 135 -13.12 7.40 -17.42
C VAL A 135 -11.97 8.29 -16.95
N ARG A 136 -12.13 9.60 -16.95
CA ARG A 136 -11.14 10.53 -16.41
C ARG A 136 -10.91 10.30 -14.91
N GLU A 137 -11.99 10.21 -14.14
CA GLU A 137 -11.92 9.96 -12.70
C GLU A 137 -11.32 8.57 -12.41
N ALA A 138 -11.77 7.55 -13.15
CA ALA A 138 -11.21 6.19 -13.07
C ALA A 138 -9.70 6.17 -13.38
N ARG A 139 -9.25 6.87 -14.42
CA ARG A 139 -7.81 6.99 -14.75
C ARG A 139 -7.05 7.72 -13.65
N THR A 140 -7.59 8.80 -13.11
CA THR A 140 -6.98 9.55 -12.01
C THR A 140 -6.80 8.66 -10.78
N TYR A 141 -7.84 7.90 -10.44
CA TYR A 141 -7.79 6.91 -9.36
C TYR A 141 -6.73 5.83 -9.61
N LEU A 142 -6.76 5.18 -10.79
CA LEU A 142 -5.77 4.15 -11.14
C LEU A 142 -4.33 4.69 -11.14
N ASP A 143 -4.14 5.93 -11.54
CA ASP A 143 -2.86 6.61 -11.53
C ASP A 143 -2.36 6.97 -10.12
N SER A 144 -3.26 7.04 -9.14
CA SER A 144 -2.93 7.29 -7.73
C SER A 144 -2.53 6.01 -6.99
N LEU A 145 -2.97 4.83 -7.43
CA LEU A 145 -2.75 3.55 -6.75
C LEU A 145 -1.27 3.14 -6.64
N PRO A 146 -0.45 3.25 -7.71
CA PRO A 146 0.93 2.82 -7.61
C PRO A 146 1.74 3.72 -6.67
N PRO A 147 2.50 3.13 -5.72
CA PRO A 147 3.45 3.92 -4.93
C PRO A 147 4.37 4.74 -5.83
N PRO A 148 4.77 5.96 -5.44
CA PRO A 148 5.48 6.90 -6.32
C PRO A 148 6.73 6.33 -6.98
N PHE A 149 7.56 5.58 -6.25
CA PHE A 149 8.75 4.94 -6.82
C PHE A 149 8.39 3.84 -7.81
N PHE A 150 7.40 2.98 -7.47
CA PHE A 150 6.95 1.93 -8.38
C PHE A 150 6.36 2.50 -9.67
N LYS A 151 5.58 3.58 -9.56
CA LYS A 151 5.05 4.31 -10.72
C LYS A 151 6.18 4.81 -11.63
N ALA A 152 7.18 5.49 -11.05
CA ALA A 152 8.33 5.99 -11.80
C ALA A 152 9.13 4.85 -12.45
N LEU A 153 9.37 3.75 -11.73
CA LEU A 153 10.08 2.58 -12.22
C LEU A 153 9.36 1.91 -13.40
N THR A 154 8.04 1.77 -13.33
CA THR A 154 7.26 1.18 -14.43
C THR A 154 7.22 2.06 -15.66
N HIS A 155 7.20 3.39 -15.49
CA HIS A 155 7.31 4.35 -16.58
C HIS A 155 8.70 4.24 -17.22
N TYR A 156 9.76 4.33 -16.44
CA TYR A 156 11.14 4.19 -16.90
C TYR A 156 11.37 2.89 -17.70
N ALA A 157 10.91 1.76 -17.15
CA ALA A 157 11.01 0.47 -17.84
C ALA A 157 10.18 0.41 -19.13
N GLY A 158 9.03 1.11 -19.18
CA GLY A 158 8.12 1.16 -20.32
C GLY A 158 8.58 2.07 -21.46
N ASP A 159 9.25 3.18 -21.14
CA ASP A 159 9.68 4.18 -22.12
C ASP A 159 10.81 3.70 -23.03
N GLY A 160 11.47 2.59 -22.65
CA GLY A 160 12.55 2.02 -23.46
C GLY A 160 13.78 2.89 -23.57
N SER A 161 13.98 3.82 -22.63
CA SER A 161 15.12 4.71 -22.55
C SER A 161 16.44 3.94 -22.60
N TYR A 162 17.42 4.49 -23.31
CA TYR A 162 18.72 3.84 -23.42
C TYR A 162 19.48 3.91 -22.09
N SER A 163 19.86 2.75 -21.56
CA SER A 163 20.54 2.65 -20.27
C SER A 163 22.04 2.91 -20.41
N TRP A 164 22.51 4.06 -19.91
CA TRP A 164 23.93 4.43 -19.84
C TRP A 164 24.57 4.16 -18.48
N HIS A 165 23.86 3.48 -17.60
CA HIS A 165 24.25 3.16 -16.23
C HIS A 165 24.38 1.65 -16.01
N CYS A 166 24.90 1.25 -14.84
CA CYS A 166 24.83 -0.14 -14.40
C CYS A 166 23.38 -0.58 -14.13
N PRO A 167 23.05 -1.86 -14.35
CA PRO A 167 23.93 -2.97 -14.74
C PRO A 167 24.21 -3.03 -16.25
N GLY A 168 25.34 -3.63 -16.62
CA GLY A 168 25.83 -3.68 -18.01
C GLY A 168 25.04 -4.55 -18.97
N HIS A 169 23.98 -5.23 -18.53
CA HIS A 169 23.07 -5.97 -19.43
C HIS A 169 22.10 -5.05 -20.20
N SER A 170 22.08 -3.74 -19.89
CA SER A 170 21.32 -2.71 -20.62
C SER A 170 19.86 -3.13 -20.87
N GLY A 171 19.07 -3.26 -19.80
CA GLY A 171 17.66 -3.68 -19.89
C GLY A 171 17.45 -5.12 -20.40
N GLY A 172 18.45 -5.97 -20.28
CA GLY A 172 18.40 -7.38 -20.67
C GLY A 172 18.91 -7.68 -22.08
N VAL A 173 19.21 -6.68 -22.91
CA VAL A 173 19.66 -6.88 -24.30
C VAL A 173 20.92 -7.75 -24.37
N ALA A 174 21.83 -7.66 -23.42
CA ALA A 174 23.03 -8.48 -23.38
C ALA A 174 22.73 -10.00 -23.30
N PHE A 175 21.63 -10.38 -22.65
CA PHE A 175 21.24 -11.80 -22.54
C PHE A 175 20.75 -12.40 -23.87
N LEU A 176 20.25 -11.58 -24.80
CA LEU A 176 19.73 -12.07 -26.08
C LEU A 176 20.82 -12.59 -27.00
N LYS A 177 22.11 -12.40 -26.67
CA LYS A 177 23.26 -12.78 -27.50
C LYS A 177 23.60 -14.28 -27.43
N SER A 178 22.99 -15.06 -26.55
CA SER A 178 23.29 -16.50 -26.43
C SER A 178 22.01 -17.29 -26.12
N PRO A 179 21.94 -18.59 -26.44
CA PRO A 179 20.76 -19.42 -26.13
C PRO A 179 20.42 -19.46 -24.64
N VAL A 180 21.42 -19.59 -23.77
CA VAL A 180 21.22 -19.59 -22.30
C VAL A 180 20.71 -18.23 -21.83
N GLY A 181 21.25 -17.15 -22.37
CA GLY A 181 20.77 -15.80 -22.08
C GLY A 181 19.33 -15.57 -22.55
N GLN A 182 18.94 -16.12 -23.70
CA GLN A 182 17.55 -16.06 -24.16
C GLN A 182 16.61 -16.80 -23.21
N MET A 183 16.99 -17.98 -22.70
CA MET A 183 16.21 -18.69 -21.68
C MET A 183 16.04 -17.86 -20.42
N PHE A 184 17.10 -17.19 -19.95
CA PHE A 184 17.07 -16.30 -18.81
C PHE A 184 16.11 -15.11 -19.05
N HIS A 185 16.24 -14.46 -20.22
CA HIS A 185 15.38 -13.34 -20.60
C HIS A 185 13.90 -13.74 -20.69
N GLN A 186 13.61 -14.93 -21.25
CA GLN A 186 12.24 -15.45 -21.34
C GLN A 186 11.66 -15.75 -19.94
N PHE A 187 12.48 -16.28 -19.03
CA PHE A 187 12.06 -16.59 -17.67
C PHE A 187 11.71 -15.36 -16.84
N PHE A 188 12.57 -14.34 -16.85
CA PHE A 188 12.35 -13.13 -16.05
C PHE A 188 11.46 -12.10 -16.74
N GLY A 189 11.43 -12.08 -18.04
CA GLY A 189 10.70 -11.11 -18.85
C GLY A 189 11.42 -9.77 -18.99
N GLU A 190 11.10 -9.04 -20.03
CA GLU A 190 11.74 -7.77 -20.39
C GLU A 190 11.58 -6.70 -19.32
N ASN A 191 10.38 -6.54 -18.76
CA ASN A 191 10.11 -5.51 -17.76
C ASN A 191 10.93 -5.70 -16.47
N MET A 192 11.14 -6.95 -16.03
CA MET A 192 11.98 -7.24 -14.87
C MET A 192 13.43 -6.82 -15.10
N LEU A 193 13.96 -7.09 -16.30
CA LEU A 193 15.33 -6.75 -16.65
C LEU A 193 15.52 -5.25 -16.91
N ARG A 194 14.51 -4.57 -17.44
CA ARG A 194 14.51 -3.11 -17.59
C ARG A 194 14.35 -2.37 -16.26
N ALA A 195 13.70 -3.00 -15.27
CA ALA A 195 13.56 -2.45 -13.92
C ALA A 195 14.81 -2.65 -13.05
N ASP A 196 15.79 -3.43 -13.50
CA ASP A 196 17.09 -3.55 -12.84
C ASP A 196 17.99 -2.37 -13.23
N VAL A 197 17.99 -1.35 -12.39
CA VAL A 197 18.57 -0.03 -12.64
C VAL A 197 19.49 0.41 -11.51
N CYS A 198 20.43 1.30 -11.82
CA CYS A 198 21.24 1.97 -10.82
C CYS A 198 20.40 2.94 -9.96
N ASN A 199 20.77 3.10 -8.69
CA ASN A 199 20.15 4.05 -7.78
C ASN A 199 20.48 5.54 -8.07
N ALA A 200 21.21 5.82 -9.14
CA ALA A 200 21.58 7.15 -9.58
C ALA A 200 20.90 7.55 -10.91
N VAL A 201 19.79 6.90 -11.27
CA VAL A 201 18.95 7.29 -12.41
C VAL A 201 18.11 8.50 -11.98
N ASP A 202 18.27 9.63 -12.67
CA ASP A 202 17.66 10.91 -12.29
C ASP A 202 16.11 10.83 -12.23
N GLU A 203 15.51 10.10 -13.17
CA GLU A 203 14.05 9.89 -13.24
C GLU A 203 13.49 9.14 -12.02
N LEU A 204 14.33 8.37 -11.32
CA LEU A 204 13.95 7.59 -10.14
C LEU A 204 14.26 8.33 -8.83
N GLY A 205 14.97 9.44 -8.90
CA GLY A 205 15.40 10.22 -7.75
C GLY A 205 16.64 9.65 -7.06
N GLN A 206 17.06 10.32 -5.99
CA GLN A 206 18.29 10.01 -5.27
C GLN A 206 17.98 9.46 -3.89
N LEU A 207 18.45 8.24 -3.60
CA LEU A 207 18.25 7.59 -2.30
C LEU A 207 19.03 8.31 -1.18
N LEU A 208 20.23 8.84 -1.48
CA LEU A 208 21.07 9.54 -0.51
C LEU A 208 20.45 10.88 -0.10
N ASP A 209 19.91 11.61 -1.07
CA ASP A 209 19.38 12.96 -0.87
C ASP A 209 17.87 12.96 -0.58
N HIS A 210 17.22 11.80 -0.60
CA HIS A 210 15.78 11.63 -0.37
C HIS A 210 14.92 12.48 -1.32
N THR A 211 15.33 12.58 -2.59
CA THR A 211 14.68 13.42 -3.61
C THR A 211 13.92 12.60 -4.66
N GLY A 212 13.09 13.28 -5.48
CA GLY A 212 12.34 12.67 -6.56
C GLY A 212 11.34 11.61 -6.09
N PRO A 213 11.08 10.58 -6.93
CA PRO A 213 10.17 9.47 -6.61
C PRO A 213 10.53 8.69 -5.34
N VAL A 214 11.82 8.53 -5.01
CA VAL A 214 12.24 7.92 -3.74
C VAL A 214 11.73 8.73 -2.56
N GLY A 215 12.01 10.04 -2.52
CA GLY A 215 11.57 10.92 -1.44
C GLY A 215 10.03 11.02 -1.37
N ALA A 216 9.34 11.00 -2.52
CA ALA A 216 7.88 10.95 -2.55
C ALA A 216 7.34 9.67 -1.93
N SER A 217 7.98 8.53 -2.19
CA SER A 217 7.62 7.24 -1.59
C SER A 217 7.88 7.20 -0.08
N GLU A 218 8.96 7.80 0.40
CA GLU A 218 9.26 7.91 1.83
C GLU A 218 8.20 8.76 2.55
N ARG A 219 7.78 9.89 1.96
CA ARG A 219 6.68 10.71 2.50
C ARG A 219 5.35 9.97 2.50
N ASN A 220 5.04 9.23 1.42
CA ASN A 220 3.83 8.43 1.37
C ASN A 220 3.84 7.31 2.44
N ALA A 221 4.97 6.62 2.61
CA ALA A 221 5.12 5.63 3.68
C ALA A 221 4.99 6.27 5.08
N ALA A 222 5.55 7.47 5.30
CA ALA A 222 5.39 8.19 6.56
C ALA A 222 3.91 8.49 6.85
N ARG A 223 3.14 8.93 5.85
CA ARG A 223 1.69 9.17 5.97
C ARG A 223 0.94 7.89 6.34
N ILE A 224 1.18 6.79 5.63
CA ILE A 224 0.50 5.50 5.86
C ILE A 224 0.77 4.96 7.27
N TYR A 225 2.00 5.07 7.74
CA TYR A 225 2.40 4.57 9.07
C TYR A 225 2.25 5.61 10.20
N ASN A 226 1.65 6.75 9.91
CA ASN A 226 1.47 7.87 10.85
C ASN A 226 2.75 8.20 11.61
N SER A 227 3.83 8.45 10.89
CA SER A 227 5.16 8.80 11.44
C SER A 227 5.68 10.08 10.81
N ASP A 228 6.50 10.84 11.53
CA ASP A 228 7.07 12.10 11.05
C ASP A 228 7.97 11.89 9.82
N HIS A 229 8.78 10.84 9.84
CA HIS A 229 9.70 10.49 8.76
C HIS A 229 9.80 8.98 8.57
N ARG A 230 10.08 8.57 7.33
CA ARG A 230 10.43 7.21 6.93
C ARG A 230 11.58 7.25 5.95
N TYR A 231 12.51 6.32 6.09
CA TYR A 231 13.67 6.19 5.23
C TYR A 231 13.77 4.76 4.69
N PHE A 232 13.96 4.61 3.39
CA PHE A 232 14.19 3.31 2.79
C PHE A 232 15.64 2.89 2.92
N VAL A 233 15.86 1.71 3.47
CA VAL A 233 17.20 1.14 3.66
C VAL A 233 17.34 -0.09 2.77
N THR A 234 17.99 0.07 1.64
CA THR A 234 18.14 -0.98 0.61
C THR A 234 19.08 -2.11 1.02
N ASN A 235 20.01 -1.87 1.95
CA ASN A 235 20.94 -2.87 2.45
C ASN A 235 20.35 -3.78 3.56
N GLY A 236 19.03 -3.74 3.72
CA GLY A 236 18.28 -4.61 4.63
C GLY A 236 18.32 -4.18 6.09
N THR A 237 17.57 -4.89 6.91
CA THR A 237 17.32 -4.59 8.33
C THR A 237 18.61 -4.51 9.17
N SER A 238 19.64 -5.27 8.81
CA SER A 238 20.94 -5.17 9.50
C SER A 238 21.56 -3.78 9.40
N THR A 239 21.39 -3.10 8.26
CA THR A 239 21.85 -1.72 8.09
C THR A 239 20.93 -0.75 8.80
N SER A 240 19.61 -0.96 8.76
CA SER A 240 18.66 -0.15 9.54
C SER A 240 19.00 -0.16 11.03
N ASN A 241 19.29 -1.34 11.59
CA ASN A 241 19.72 -1.46 12.99
C ASN A 241 20.99 -0.65 13.27
N LYS A 242 22.00 -0.75 12.40
CA LYS A 242 23.23 0.03 12.56
C LYS A 242 22.99 1.53 12.51
N MET A 243 22.15 2.00 11.59
CA MET A 243 21.79 3.43 11.46
C MET A 243 21.13 3.93 12.75
N VAL A 244 20.14 3.22 13.28
CA VAL A 244 19.48 3.57 14.56
C VAL A 244 20.48 3.60 15.70
N TRP A 245 21.34 2.59 15.81
CA TRP A 245 22.33 2.53 16.87
C TRP A 245 23.34 3.68 16.78
N HIS A 246 23.89 3.95 15.61
CA HIS A 246 24.86 5.06 15.43
C HIS A 246 24.27 6.44 15.66
N SER A 247 22.94 6.59 15.46
CA SER A 247 22.27 7.87 15.70
C SER A 247 21.88 8.09 17.17
N THR A 248 21.79 7.01 17.97
CA THR A 248 21.24 7.08 19.34
C THR A 248 22.23 6.72 20.43
N VAL A 249 23.32 6.02 20.10
CA VAL A 249 24.27 5.46 21.07
C VAL A 249 25.67 6.00 20.83
N ALA A 250 26.33 6.46 21.91
CA ALA A 250 27.70 6.93 21.93
C ALA A 250 28.62 5.92 22.65
N PRO A 251 29.94 6.02 22.45
CA PRO A 251 30.91 5.19 23.17
C PRO A 251 30.76 5.32 24.69
N GLY A 252 30.68 4.17 25.36
CA GLY A 252 30.51 4.09 26.82
C GLY A 252 29.04 4.12 27.29
N ASP A 253 28.08 4.39 26.42
CA ASP A 253 26.67 4.32 26.77
C ASP A 253 26.26 2.90 27.20
N ILE A 254 25.44 2.81 28.25
CA ILE A 254 24.87 1.54 28.70
C ILE A 254 23.66 1.22 27.83
N VAL A 255 23.60 0.01 27.30
CA VAL A 255 22.49 -0.47 26.47
C VAL A 255 21.94 -1.78 27.01
N ILE A 256 20.61 -1.95 27.00
CA ILE A 256 19.95 -3.19 27.40
C ILE A 256 19.62 -3.97 26.15
N VAL A 257 20.03 -5.23 26.10
CA VAL A 257 19.93 -6.06 24.90
C VAL A 257 19.46 -7.46 25.24
N ASP A 258 18.56 -8.00 24.44
CA ASP A 258 18.25 -9.43 24.48
C ASP A 258 19.52 -10.26 24.18
N ARG A 259 19.85 -11.24 25.04
CA ARG A 259 21.00 -12.12 24.79
C ARG A 259 20.87 -12.93 23.51
N ASN A 260 19.65 -13.17 23.05
CA ASN A 260 19.34 -13.86 21.79
C ASN A 260 19.09 -12.89 20.62
N CYS A 261 19.69 -11.72 20.64
CA CYS A 261 19.54 -10.75 19.56
C CYS A 261 20.24 -11.20 18.27
N HIS A 262 19.78 -10.65 17.15
CA HIS A 262 20.43 -10.86 15.87
C HIS A 262 21.86 -10.28 15.87
N LYS A 263 22.76 -10.90 15.12
CA LYS A 263 24.17 -10.48 15.02
C LYS A 263 24.39 -9.02 14.63
N SER A 264 23.43 -8.39 13.91
CA SER A 264 23.50 -6.95 13.57
C SER A 264 23.52 -6.06 14.82
N VAL A 265 22.81 -6.44 15.89
CA VAL A 265 22.83 -5.72 17.17
C VAL A 265 24.18 -5.87 17.86
N LEU A 266 24.76 -7.10 17.88
CA LEU A 266 26.10 -7.31 18.41
C LEU A 266 27.16 -6.51 17.65
N HIS A 267 27.06 -6.46 16.33
CA HIS A 267 27.93 -5.61 15.50
C HIS A 267 27.75 -4.11 15.84
N SER A 268 26.51 -3.67 16.06
CA SER A 268 26.23 -2.28 16.46
C SER A 268 26.83 -1.92 17.82
N ILE A 269 26.75 -2.82 18.81
CA ILE A 269 27.42 -2.66 20.12
C ILE A 269 28.92 -2.45 19.94
N ILE A 270 29.57 -3.30 19.15
CA ILE A 270 31.02 -3.21 18.90
C ILE A 270 31.35 -1.91 18.17
N MET A 271 30.60 -1.54 17.13
CA MET A 271 30.87 -0.36 16.31
C MET A 271 30.63 0.96 17.07
N THR A 272 29.64 1.00 17.96
CA THR A 272 29.33 2.20 18.77
C THR A 272 30.19 2.28 20.04
N GLY A 273 30.85 1.19 20.45
CA GLY A 273 31.57 1.16 21.72
C GLY A 273 30.65 1.16 22.96
N ALA A 274 29.41 0.73 22.80
CA ALA A 274 28.43 0.63 23.87
C ALA A 274 28.76 -0.50 24.87
N ILE A 275 28.27 -0.37 26.10
CA ILE A 275 28.42 -1.37 27.15
C ILE A 275 27.10 -2.11 27.34
N PRO A 276 27.00 -3.39 26.93
CA PRO A 276 25.73 -4.12 26.96
C PRO A 276 25.41 -4.68 28.34
N ILE A 277 24.15 -4.59 28.72
CA ILE A 277 23.49 -5.34 29.78
C ILE A 277 22.56 -6.35 29.12
N PHE A 278 22.88 -7.63 29.21
CA PHE A 278 22.10 -8.67 28.57
C PHE A 278 20.92 -9.12 29.44
N LEU A 279 19.71 -9.13 28.83
CA LEU A 279 18.54 -9.82 29.37
C LEU A 279 18.61 -11.29 28.95
N MET A 280 18.46 -12.19 29.91
CA MET A 280 18.68 -13.63 29.70
C MET A 280 17.34 -14.32 29.44
N PRO A 281 17.17 -14.95 28.25
CA PRO A 281 15.99 -15.75 27.96
C PRO A 281 16.04 -17.09 28.74
N THR A 282 14.87 -17.67 28.94
CA THR A 282 14.74 -19.04 29.44
C THR A 282 15.23 -20.05 28.41
N ARG A 283 15.49 -21.28 28.88
CA ARG A 283 15.74 -22.44 28.01
C ARG A 283 14.95 -23.64 28.55
N ASN A 284 14.42 -24.45 27.64
CA ASN A 284 13.82 -25.73 28.00
C ASN A 284 14.89 -26.81 28.22
N HIS A 285 14.46 -27.99 28.56
CA HIS A 285 15.38 -29.14 28.83
C HIS A 285 16.16 -29.61 27.57
N PHE A 286 15.72 -29.25 26.38
CA PHE A 286 16.43 -29.48 25.12
C PHE A 286 17.40 -28.34 24.76
N GLY A 287 17.50 -27.30 25.59
CA GLY A 287 18.33 -26.12 25.32
C GLY A 287 17.69 -25.10 24.35
N ILE A 288 16.46 -25.33 23.92
CA ILE A 288 15.74 -24.38 23.04
C ILE A 288 15.44 -23.08 23.80
N ILE A 289 15.73 -21.96 23.16
CA ILE A 289 15.56 -20.63 23.75
C ILE A 289 14.06 -20.31 23.85
N GLY A 290 13.63 -19.87 25.03
CA GLY A 290 12.29 -19.42 25.35
C GLY A 290 12.22 -17.93 25.59
N PRO A 291 11.10 -17.42 26.12
CA PRO A 291 10.91 -15.99 26.38
C PRO A 291 11.85 -15.48 27.47
N ILE A 292 12.07 -14.16 27.47
CA ILE A 292 12.75 -13.47 28.55
C ILE A 292 11.78 -13.33 29.73
N PRO A 293 12.12 -13.84 30.94
CA PRO A 293 11.25 -13.70 32.11
C PRO A 293 11.00 -12.22 32.47
N LYS A 294 9.80 -11.90 32.96
CA LYS A 294 9.46 -10.52 33.37
C LYS A 294 10.44 -9.93 34.38
N LYS A 295 10.98 -10.76 35.31
CA LYS A 295 11.99 -10.35 36.31
C LYS A 295 13.25 -9.75 35.67
N GLU A 296 13.61 -10.15 34.43
CA GLU A 296 14.78 -9.61 33.73
C GLU A 296 14.62 -8.13 33.38
N PHE A 297 13.37 -7.65 33.21
CA PHE A 297 13.03 -6.25 32.93
C PHE A 297 12.84 -5.41 34.22
N GLU A 298 12.85 -6.03 35.40
CA GLU A 298 12.74 -5.29 36.64
C GLU A 298 13.96 -4.39 36.84
N TRP A 299 13.70 -3.13 37.18
CA TRP A 299 14.76 -2.15 37.35
C TRP A 299 15.82 -2.57 38.39
N LYS A 300 15.38 -3.23 39.46
CA LYS A 300 16.29 -3.78 40.48
C LYS A 300 17.31 -4.78 39.88
N ASN A 301 16.85 -5.67 39.02
CA ASN A 301 17.73 -6.67 38.37
C ASN A 301 18.67 -5.99 37.36
N ILE A 302 18.18 -5.00 36.62
CA ILE A 302 19.01 -4.21 35.70
C ILE A 302 20.09 -3.45 36.46
N GLN A 303 19.72 -2.79 37.57
CA GLN A 303 20.68 -2.08 38.43
C GLN A 303 21.74 -3.02 39.00
N ASP A 304 21.37 -4.20 39.47
CA ASP A 304 22.34 -5.21 39.98
C ASP A 304 23.35 -5.61 38.91
N LYS A 305 22.87 -5.81 37.67
CA LYS A 305 23.76 -6.09 36.52
C LYS A 305 24.67 -4.91 36.20
N ILE A 306 24.21 -3.68 36.27
CA ILE A 306 25.02 -2.48 36.09
C ILE A 306 26.10 -2.41 37.17
N GLN A 307 25.76 -2.64 38.45
CA GLN A 307 26.71 -2.62 39.55
C GLN A 307 27.83 -3.65 39.38
N LYS A 308 27.47 -4.86 38.91
CA LYS A 308 28.41 -5.98 38.72
C LYS A 308 29.24 -5.88 37.43
N ASN A 309 28.88 -5.02 36.48
CA ASN A 309 29.60 -4.91 35.20
C ASN A 309 30.90 -4.11 35.36
N PRO A 310 32.08 -4.73 35.15
CA PRO A 310 33.38 -4.08 35.39
C PRO A 310 33.70 -2.96 34.39
N PHE A 311 33.05 -2.95 33.21
CA PHE A 311 33.28 -1.94 32.17
C PHE A 311 32.54 -0.65 32.41
N ILE A 312 31.55 -0.61 33.30
CA ILE A 312 30.79 0.58 33.63
C ILE A 312 31.51 1.36 34.72
N THR A 313 32.03 2.52 34.39
CA THR A 313 32.77 3.39 35.33
C THR A 313 31.83 4.15 36.26
N ASN A 314 30.76 4.73 35.70
CA ASN A 314 29.75 5.45 36.49
C ASN A 314 28.51 4.59 36.69
N LYS A 315 28.36 4.01 37.85
CA LYS A 315 27.24 3.09 38.20
C LYS A 315 25.87 3.80 38.34
N LYS A 316 25.84 5.13 38.26
CA LYS A 316 24.60 5.92 38.31
C LYS A 316 24.03 6.21 36.93
N ASP A 317 24.78 5.93 35.87
CA ASP A 317 24.33 6.16 34.50
C ASP A 317 23.13 5.29 34.18
N LYS A 318 22.20 5.87 33.45
CA LYS A 318 20.99 5.15 33.00
C LYS A 318 21.22 4.55 31.62
N PRO A 319 20.62 3.39 31.33
CA PRO A 319 20.64 2.83 29.99
C PRO A 319 20.05 3.79 28.96
N ARG A 320 20.75 3.93 27.84
CA ARG A 320 20.36 4.82 26.74
C ARG A 320 19.29 4.20 25.85
N VAL A 321 19.43 2.91 25.54
CA VAL A 321 18.57 2.18 24.61
C VAL A 321 18.26 0.79 25.17
N LEU A 322 17.05 0.31 24.95
CA LEU A 322 16.66 -1.09 25.10
C LEU A 322 16.34 -1.64 23.71
N THR A 323 17.04 -2.69 23.30
CA THR A 323 16.81 -3.36 22.02
C THR A 323 16.39 -4.81 22.21
N CYS A 324 15.19 -5.15 21.71
CA CYS A 324 14.66 -6.50 21.64
C CYS A 324 14.13 -6.73 20.22
N LEU A 325 14.77 -7.61 19.47
CA LEU A 325 14.59 -7.63 18.01
C LEU A 325 13.66 -8.71 17.49
N LEU A 326 13.34 -9.75 18.23
CA LEU A 326 12.62 -10.90 17.71
C LEU A 326 11.39 -11.34 18.51
N TYR A 327 11.17 -10.81 19.71
CA TYR A 327 10.18 -11.36 20.63
C TYR A 327 9.01 -10.43 20.98
N THR A 328 8.99 -9.21 20.45
CA THR A 328 7.98 -8.19 20.82
C THR A 328 7.04 -7.79 19.70
N SER A 329 7.29 -8.21 18.47
CA SER A 329 6.35 -7.99 17.37
C SER A 329 5.62 -9.28 17.07
N PRO A 330 4.27 -9.32 17.16
CA PRO A 330 3.52 -10.44 16.60
C PRO A 330 3.89 -10.52 15.12
N SER A 331 4.47 -11.66 14.72
CA SER A 331 4.72 -11.92 13.32
C SER A 331 3.39 -12.22 12.64
N PRO A 332 3.14 -11.73 11.42
CA PRO A 332 1.98 -12.17 10.64
C PRO A 332 1.96 -13.68 10.35
N ARG A 333 2.99 -14.40 10.81
CA ARG A 333 3.15 -15.86 10.66
C ARG A 333 2.83 -16.62 11.96
N ASP A 334 2.57 -15.93 13.06
CA ASP A 334 2.12 -16.47 14.33
C ASP A 334 0.60 -16.31 14.45
#